data_ba5437cc62822425f219893a60f29de9
#
_entry.id   ba5437cc62822425f219893a60f29de9
#
_cell.length_a   1.000
_cell.length_b   1.000
_cell.length_c   1.000
_cell.angle_alpha   90.00
_cell.angle_beta   90.00
_cell.angle_gamma   90.00
#
_symmetry.space_group_name_H-M   'P 1'
#
loop_
_entity.id
_entity.type
_entity.pdbx_description
1 polymer ?
#
loop_
_entity_poly.entity_id
_entity_poly.type
_entity_poly.pdbx_seq_one_letter_code
_entity_poly.pdbx_strand_id
1 'polypeptide(L)'
;KEAEAGHTVAIHSASHDYPKIYQSTDAYMADLYEMNDIIKAQTGKSASIIRFPGGASNTVSADYCKGIMTQLVSLVEASGFQYCDWNVSSGDAGETKYTDDVYNNVISGIQKHKVSVVLQHDIKKFSVDAVERIIQWGQANGYTFLPLTPTTKMVHHKVNN
;
A
#
# COMPACT_ATOMS: atom_id res chain seq x y z
N LYS A 1 -15.46 -0.41 -10.90
CA LYS A 1 -16.18 0.35 -9.83
C LYS A 1 -15.27 1.32 -9.11
N GLU A 2 -14.13 0.86 -8.49
CA GLU A 2 -13.22 1.74 -7.74
C GLU A 2 -12.66 2.87 -8.59
N ALA A 3 -12.07 2.54 -9.75
CA ALA A 3 -11.55 3.53 -10.70
C ALA A 3 -12.64 4.50 -11.21
N GLU A 4 -13.85 4.00 -11.47
CA GLU A 4 -15.00 4.82 -11.87
C GLU A 4 -15.50 5.75 -10.76
N ALA A 5 -15.33 5.35 -9.50
CA ALA A 5 -15.65 6.16 -8.33
C ALA A 5 -14.55 7.20 -7.99
N GLY A 6 -13.47 7.25 -8.77
CA GLY A 6 -12.39 8.22 -8.59
C GLY A 6 -11.30 7.78 -7.63
N HIS A 7 -11.29 6.51 -7.19
CA HIS A 7 -10.19 5.97 -6.40
C HIS A 7 -8.97 5.65 -7.27
N THR A 8 -7.79 5.74 -6.69
CA THR A 8 -6.55 5.34 -7.35
C THR A 8 -6.35 3.84 -7.22
N VAL A 9 -6.41 3.13 -8.34
CA VAL A 9 -6.03 1.72 -8.42
C VAL A 9 -4.52 1.64 -8.58
N ALA A 10 -3.85 1.02 -7.63
CA ALA A 10 -2.40 0.89 -7.56
C ALA A 10 -1.98 -0.59 -7.53
N ILE A 11 -0.70 -0.85 -7.78
CA ILE A 11 -0.16 -2.21 -7.83
C ILE A 11 0.27 -2.66 -6.44
N HIS A 12 -0.11 -3.90 -6.05
CA HIS A 12 0.37 -4.55 -4.83
C HIS A 12 0.83 -5.99 -5.07
N SER A 13 1.40 -6.29 -6.24
CA SER A 13 1.74 -7.63 -6.72
C SER A 13 0.56 -8.36 -7.39
N ALA A 14 0.86 -9.22 -8.33
CA ALA A 14 -0.10 -10.14 -8.94
C ALA A 14 -0.26 -11.41 -8.09
N SER A 15 0.84 -11.94 -7.56
CA SER A 15 0.83 -13.22 -6.84
C SER A 15 0.85 -13.07 -5.31
N HIS A 16 1.43 -12.00 -4.78
CA HIS A 16 1.72 -11.77 -3.36
C HIS A 16 2.50 -12.94 -2.71
N ASP A 17 3.24 -13.68 -3.53
CA ASP A 17 4.04 -14.83 -3.11
C ASP A 17 5.50 -14.40 -2.87
N TYR A 18 5.87 -14.19 -1.62
CA TYR A 18 7.19 -13.69 -1.23
C TYR A 18 8.36 -14.50 -1.79
N PRO A 19 8.36 -15.86 -1.70
CA PRO A 19 9.38 -16.68 -2.35
C PRO A 19 9.52 -16.42 -3.84
N LYS A 20 8.41 -16.19 -4.53
CA LYS A 20 8.39 -15.93 -5.96
C LYS A 20 8.86 -14.52 -6.30
N ILE A 21 8.30 -13.49 -5.65
CA ILE A 21 8.56 -12.11 -6.03
C ILE A 21 9.90 -11.59 -5.53
N TYR A 22 10.39 -12.05 -4.37
CA TYR A 22 11.64 -11.57 -3.78
C TYR A 22 12.87 -12.45 -4.07
N GLN A 23 12.76 -13.44 -4.95
CA GLN A 23 13.94 -14.23 -5.34
C GLN A 23 14.93 -13.46 -6.22
N SER A 24 14.44 -12.48 -7.00
CA SER A 24 15.27 -11.59 -7.84
C SER A 24 14.50 -10.33 -8.22
N THR A 25 15.22 -9.28 -8.64
CA THR A 25 14.62 -8.06 -9.18
C THR A 25 13.79 -8.34 -10.43
N ASP A 26 14.26 -9.23 -11.30
CA ASP A 26 13.53 -9.60 -12.53
C ASP A 26 12.20 -10.28 -12.21
N ALA A 27 12.18 -11.18 -11.21
CA ALA A 27 10.97 -11.86 -10.79
C ALA A 27 9.94 -10.86 -10.19
N TYR A 28 10.40 -9.90 -9.40
CA TYR A 28 9.56 -8.85 -8.86
C TYR A 28 8.97 -7.98 -9.98
N MET A 29 9.80 -7.51 -10.92
CA MET A 29 9.34 -6.66 -12.01
C MET A 29 8.40 -7.40 -12.97
N ALA A 30 8.59 -8.68 -13.20
CA ALA A 30 7.67 -9.50 -13.99
C ALA A 30 6.28 -9.56 -13.34
N ASP A 31 6.21 -9.83 -12.03
CA ASP A 31 4.96 -9.85 -11.25
C ASP A 31 4.29 -8.46 -11.21
N LEU A 32 5.08 -7.39 -11.10
CA LEU A 32 4.60 -6.01 -11.13
C LEU A 32 3.94 -5.68 -12.49
N TYR A 33 4.62 -6.00 -13.60
CA TYR A 33 4.08 -5.77 -14.93
C TYR A 33 2.86 -6.62 -15.23
N GLU A 34 2.83 -7.89 -14.80
CA GLU A 34 1.65 -8.75 -14.90
C GLU A 34 0.43 -8.07 -14.25
N MET A 35 0.58 -7.56 -13.02
CA MET A 35 -0.51 -6.86 -12.34
C MET A 35 -0.90 -5.55 -13.04
N ASN A 36 0.07 -4.82 -13.58
CA ASN A 36 -0.21 -3.59 -14.32
C ASN A 36 -1.02 -3.85 -15.60
N ASP A 37 -0.73 -4.93 -16.30
CA ASP A 37 -1.48 -5.34 -17.49
C ASP A 37 -2.92 -5.75 -17.13
N ILE A 38 -3.12 -6.44 -16.02
CA ILE A 38 -4.46 -6.77 -15.49
C ILE A 38 -5.25 -5.49 -15.17
N ILE A 39 -4.63 -4.54 -14.46
CA ILE A 39 -5.25 -3.26 -14.12
C ILE A 39 -5.63 -2.50 -15.40
N LYS A 40 -4.71 -2.43 -16.37
CA LYS A 40 -4.94 -1.77 -17.66
C LYS A 40 -6.09 -2.40 -18.44
N ALA A 41 -6.15 -3.73 -18.47
CA ALA A 41 -7.23 -4.45 -19.14
C ALA A 41 -8.61 -4.18 -18.52
N GLN A 42 -8.67 -4.03 -17.19
CA GLN A 42 -9.92 -3.80 -16.47
C GLN A 42 -10.35 -2.34 -16.40
N THR A 43 -9.41 -1.41 -16.35
CA THR A 43 -9.68 0.02 -16.10
C THR A 43 -9.44 0.92 -17.32
N GLY A 44 -8.76 0.39 -18.34
CA GLY A 44 -8.30 1.16 -19.51
C GLY A 44 -7.05 2.00 -19.26
N LYS A 45 -6.48 1.98 -18.04
CA LYS A 45 -5.32 2.80 -17.65
C LYS A 45 -4.29 1.95 -16.91
N SER A 46 -3.02 2.17 -17.22
CA SER A 46 -1.91 1.62 -16.45
C SER A 46 -1.80 2.32 -15.09
N ALA A 47 -1.45 1.58 -14.05
CA ALA A 47 -1.09 2.15 -12.77
C ALA A 47 0.34 2.72 -12.80
N SER A 48 0.58 3.78 -12.04
CA SER A 48 1.90 4.39 -11.86
C SER A 48 2.36 4.39 -10.39
N ILE A 49 1.51 3.91 -9.50
CA ILE A 49 1.78 3.84 -8.06
C ILE A 49 1.75 2.39 -7.64
N ILE A 50 2.70 2.02 -6.78
CA ILE A 50 2.78 0.68 -6.19
C ILE A 50 2.87 0.77 -4.66
N ARG A 51 2.58 -0.35 -4.00
CA ARG A 51 3.04 -0.64 -2.64
C ARG A 51 3.73 -1.99 -2.64
N PHE A 52 4.93 -2.03 -2.08
CA PHE A 52 5.65 -3.30 -1.94
C PHE A 52 4.93 -4.23 -0.95
N PRO A 53 4.75 -5.53 -1.23
CA PRO A 53 4.33 -6.50 -0.23
C PRO A 53 5.24 -6.45 1.01
N GLY A 54 4.63 -6.18 2.18
CA GLY A 54 5.34 -5.93 3.43
C GLY A 54 5.98 -4.54 3.57
N GLY A 55 5.82 -3.65 2.57
CA GLY A 55 6.42 -2.31 2.54
C GLY A 55 7.90 -2.30 2.15
N ALA A 56 8.42 -1.12 1.85
CA ALA A 56 9.84 -0.95 1.49
C ALA A 56 10.80 -1.29 2.64
N SER A 57 10.31 -1.27 3.88
CA SER A 57 11.11 -1.60 5.07
C SER A 57 11.10 -3.07 5.45
N ASN A 58 10.41 -3.94 4.69
CA ASN A 58 10.32 -5.35 5.05
C ASN A 58 11.69 -6.03 5.07
N THR A 59 11.89 -6.91 6.03
CA THR A 59 13.12 -7.70 6.18
C THR A 59 12.96 -9.14 5.73
N VAL A 60 11.73 -9.61 5.55
CA VAL A 60 11.43 -10.98 5.10
C VAL A 60 11.97 -11.24 3.70
N SER A 61 12.02 -10.22 2.84
CA SER A 61 12.64 -10.32 1.53
C SER A 61 14.12 -10.75 1.56
N ALA A 62 14.82 -10.49 2.68
CA ALA A 62 16.22 -10.91 2.85
C ALA A 62 16.40 -12.42 2.96
N ASP A 63 15.35 -13.16 3.34
CA ASP A 63 15.36 -14.61 3.40
C ASP A 63 15.45 -15.24 1.99
N TYR A 64 15.07 -14.49 0.96
CA TYR A 64 15.10 -14.91 -0.44
C TYR A 64 16.25 -14.27 -1.21
N CYS A 65 16.49 -12.96 -1.01
CA CYS A 65 17.59 -12.25 -1.65
C CYS A 65 18.03 -11.05 -0.79
N LYS A 66 19.22 -11.13 -0.23
CA LYS A 66 19.80 -10.04 0.57
C LYS A 66 20.04 -8.80 -0.29
N GLY A 67 19.63 -7.63 0.23
CA GLY A 67 19.82 -6.34 -0.45
C GLY A 67 18.79 -6.08 -1.57
N ILE A 68 17.81 -6.96 -1.76
CA ILE A 68 16.87 -6.83 -2.87
C ILE A 68 15.99 -5.58 -2.76
N MET A 69 15.54 -5.19 -1.56
CA MET A 69 14.69 -4.02 -1.41
C MET A 69 15.41 -2.73 -1.82
N THR A 70 16.70 -2.60 -1.48
CA THR A 70 17.52 -1.47 -1.91
C THR A 70 17.61 -1.37 -3.45
N GLN A 71 17.72 -2.51 -4.12
CA GLN A 71 17.75 -2.55 -5.59
C GLN A 71 16.36 -2.26 -6.18
N LEU A 72 15.31 -2.87 -5.61
CA LEU A 72 13.93 -2.73 -6.12
C LEU A 72 13.40 -1.31 -6.00
N VAL A 73 13.68 -0.60 -4.91
CA VAL A 73 13.27 0.81 -4.77
C VAL A 73 13.81 1.64 -5.93
N SER A 74 15.12 1.53 -6.19
CA SER A 74 15.75 2.27 -7.30
C SER A 74 15.23 1.84 -8.68
N LEU A 75 15.02 0.53 -8.88
CA LEU A 75 14.58 -0.02 -10.16
C LEU A 75 13.12 0.37 -10.48
N VAL A 76 12.25 0.31 -9.49
CA VAL A 76 10.83 0.69 -9.61
C VAL A 76 10.72 2.16 -10.00
N GLU A 77 11.47 3.05 -9.32
CA GLU A 77 11.48 4.48 -9.64
C GLU A 77 12.08 4.75 -11.03
N ALA A 78 13.19 4.10 -11.38
CA ALA A 78 13.80 4.20 -12.71
C ALA A 78 12.87 3.70 -13.81
N SER A 79 11.95 2.79 -13.51
CA SER A 79 10.94 2.26 -14.43
C SER A 79 9.68 3.14 -14.54
N GLY A 80 9.67 4.31 -13.88
CA GLY A 80 8.58 5.28 -13.97
C GLY A 80 7.44 5.05 -12.99
N PHE A 81 7.59 4.15 -12.02
CA PHE A 81 6.63 3.98 -10.94
C PHE A 81 7.04 4.76 -9.70
N GLN A 82 6.05 5.09 -8.86
CA GLN A 82 6.26 5.60 -7.52
C GLN A 82 5.78 4.56 -6.52
N TYR A 83 6.53 4.35 -5.44
CA TYR A 83 6.03 3.50 -4.35
C TYR A 83 5.50 4.35 -3.20
N CYS A 84 4.52 3.82 -2.48
CA CYS A 84 3.93 4.47 -1.32
C CYS A 84 3.77 3.49 -0.17
N ASP A 85 4.50 3.72 0.90
CA ASP A 85 4.32 3.02 2.16
C ASP A 85 3.18 3.67 2.98
N TRP A 86 3.26 3.68 4.29
CA TRP A 86 2.28 4.27 5.19
C TRP A 86 2.95 4.93 6.40
N ASN A 87 2.26 5.83 7.05
CA ASN A 87 2.68 6.40 8.33
C ASN A 87 1.65 6.17 9.45
N VAL A 88 0.54 5.49 9.13
CA VAL A 88 -0.47 5.05 10.09
C VAL A 88 -0.80 3.59 9.81
N SER A 89 -0.66 2.72 10.81
CA SER A 89 -1.10 1.33 10.75
C SER A 89 -2.44 1.17 11.44
N SER A 90 -3.34 0.43 10.82
CA SER A 90 -4.61 0.03 11.44
C SER A 90 -4.45 -1.12 12.45
N GLY A 91 -3.30 -1.81 12.44
CA GLY A 91 -3.04 -2.99 13.27
C GLY A 91 -3.68 -4.28 12.72
N ASP A 92 -4.38 -4.21 11.58
CA ASP A 92 -5.12 -5.36 11.05
C ASP A 92 -4.22 -6.43 10.41
N ALA A 93 -2.95 -6.15 10.20
CA ALA A 93 -1.98 -7.11 9.64
C ALA A 93 -1.68 -8.30 10.58
N GLY A 94 -2.03 -8.21 11.86
CA GLY A 94 -1.84 -9.29 12.83
C GLY A 94 -1.88 -8.83 14.30
N GLU A 95 -1.91 -7.53 14.54
CA GLU A 95 -1.91 -6.94 15.89
C GLU A 95 -3.30 -6.99 16.54
N THR A 96 -4.36 -6.90 15.74
CA THR A 96 -5.74 -6.98 16.20
C THR A 96 -6.63 -7.78 15.25
N LYS A 97 -7.81 -8.21 15.76
CA LYS A 97 -8.90 -8.84 15.02
C LYS A 97 -10.26 -8.17 15.31
N TYR A 98 -10.24 -7.00 15.96
CA TYR A 98 -11.44 -6.31 16.40
C TYR A 98 -11.62 -4.98 15.66
N THR A 99 -12.85 -4.73 15.21
CA THR A 99 -13.23 -3.51 14.47
C THR A 99 -12.95 -2.23 15.25
N ASP A 100 -13.22 -2.23 16.57
CA ASP A 100 -12.98 -1.06 17.41
C ASP A 100 -11.49 -0.74 17.57
N ASP A 101 -10.63 -1.77 17.63
CA ASP A 101 -9.18 -1.53 17.68
C ASP A 101 -8.67 -0.92 16.36
N VAL A 102 -9.12 -1.46 15.21
CA VAL A 102 -8.81 -0.90 13.90
C VAL A 102 -9.20 0.58 13.83
N TYR A 103 -10.45 0.89 14.22
CA TYR A 103 -10.93 2.26 14.29
C TYR A 103 -10.04 3.13 15.19
N ASN A 104 -9.80 2.72 16.43
CA ASN A 104 -9.02 3.49 17.39
C ASN A 104 -7.58 3.69 16.95
N ASN A 105 -6.94 2.66 16.38
CA ASN A 105 -5.58 2.74 15.86
C ASN A 105 -5.47 3.78 14.74
N VAL A 106 -6.40 3.74 13.78
CA VAL A 106 -6.42 4.70 12.68
C VAL A 106 -6.66 6.12 13.20
N ILE A 107 -7.68 6.35 14.02
CA ILE A 107 -7.98 7.68 14.56
C ILE A 107 -6.79 8.23 15.35
N SER A 108 -6.23 7.44 16.25
CA SER A 108 -5.06 7.85 17.04
C SER A 108 -3.83 8.11 16.18
N GLY A 109 -3.71 7.38 15.07
CA GLY A 109 -2.61 7.53 14.12
C GLY A 109 -2.72 8.82 13.32
N ILE A 110 -3.88 9.06 12.69
CA ILE A 110 -4.07 10.23 11.83
C ILE A 110 -3.95 11.56 12.59
N GLN A 111 -4.30 11.59 13.87
CA GLN A 111 -4.16 12.77 14.72
C GLN A 111 -2.70 13.19 14.96
N LYS A 112 -1.73 12.30 14.71
CA LYS A 112 -0.28 12.58 14.88
C LYS A 112 0.36 13.19 13.66
N HIS A 113 -0.34 13.23 12.52
CA HIS A 113 0.22 13.64 11.24
C HIS A 113 -0.65 14.69 10.55
N LYS A 114 -0.02 15.64 9.86
CA LYS A 114 -0.73 16.60 8.98
C LYS A 114 -1.26 15.94 7.72
N VAL A 115 -0.53 14.93 7.22
CA VAL A 115 -0.89 14.10 6.08
C VAL A 115 -0.67 12.65 6.48
N SER A 116 -1.70 11.84 6.34
CA SER A 116 -1.68 10.44 6.73
C SER A 116 -1.92 9.54 5.52
N VAL A 117 -1.10 8.50 5.40
CA VAL A 117 -1.36 7.35 4.54
C VAL A 117 -1.57 6.16 5.45
N VAL A 118 -2.77 5.60 5.41
CA VAL A 118 -3.19 4.51 6.29
C VAL A 118 -2.97 3.17 5.60
N LEU A 119 -2.35 2.21 6.31
CA LEU A 119 -2.35 0.81 5.93
C LEU A 119 -3.57 0.12 6.54
N GLN A 120 -4.40 -0.48 5.67
CA GLN A 120 -5.57 -1.27 6.05
C GLN A 120 -5.86 -2.29 4.95
N HIS A 121 -6.41 -3.47 5.30
CA HIS A 121 -6.65 -4.56 4.36
C HIS A 121 -8.15 -4.81 4.16
N ASP A 122 -8.57 -4.96 2.92
CA ASP A 122 -9.96 -5.19 2.50
C ASP A 122 -10.41 -6.66 2.61
N ILE A 123 -9.46 -7.59 2.73
CA ILE A 123 -9.74 -9.04 2.87
C ILE A 123 -10.21 -9.45 4.28
N LYS A 124 -10.27 -8.52 5.21
CA LYS A 124 -10.65 -8.77 6.61
C LYS A 124 -11.91 -8.02 6.97
N LYS A 125 -13.00 -8.75 7.20
CA LYS A 125 -14.30 -8.15 7.49
C LYS A 125 -14.24 -7.13 8.64
N PHE A 126 -13.58 -7.47 9.77
CA PHE A 126 -13.45 -6.57 10.91
C PHE A 126 -12.71 -5.26 10.57
N SER A 127 -11.80 -5.30 9.59
CA SER A 127 -11.09 -4.12 9.10
C SER A 127 -12.02 -3.27 8.22
N VAL A 128 -12.71 -3.89 7.27
CA VAL A 128 -13.68 -3.21 6.39
C VAL A 128 -14.79 -2.55 7.19
N ASP A 129 -15.31 -3.22 8.22
CA ASP A 129 -16.39 -2.70 9.08
C ASP A 129 -15.99 -1.40 9.84
N ALA A 130 -14.70 -1.11 9.97
CA ALA A 130 -14.23 0.13 10.59
C ALA A 130 -14.21 1.34 9.62
N VAL A 131 -14.17 1.10 8.30
CA VAL A 131 -13.87 2.14 7.29
C VAL A 131 -14.88 3.27 7.32
N GLU A 132 -16.18 2.95 7.32
CA GLU A 132 -17.23 3.98 7.31
C GLU A 132 -17.14 4.89 8.54
N ARG A 133 -16.94 4.31 9.72
CA ARG A 133 -16.78 5.06 10.98
C ARG A 133 -15.54 5.96 10.95
N ILE A 134 -14.42 5.47 10.40
CA ILE A 134 -13.19 6.25 10.23
C ILE A 134 -13.44 7.46 9.33
N ILE A 135 -14.11 7.26 8.19
CA ILE A 135 -14.42 8.33 7.23
C ILE A 135 -15.35 9.36 7.88
N GLN A 136 -16.43 8.93 8.51
CA GLN A 136 -17.38 9.80 9.19
C GLN A 136 -16.72 10.64 10.29
N TRP A 137 -15.88 10.00 11.12
CA TRP A 137 -15.13 10.71 12.15
C TRP A 137 -14.16 11.72 11.54
N GLY A 138 -13.43 11.33 10.51
CA GLY A 138 -12.47 12.21 9.85
C GLY A 138 -13.15 13.45 9.27
N GLN A 139 -14.24 13.27 8.53
CA GLN A 139 -15.00 14.37 7.96
C GLN A 139 -15.55 15.32 9.04
N ALA A 140 -16.09 14.76 10.13
CA ALA A 140 -16.59 15.54 11.26
C ALA A 140 -15.49 16.32 12.02
N ASN A 141 -14.23 15.89 11.89
CA ASN A 141 -13.07 16.52 12.53
C ASN A 141 -12.18 17.31 11.55
N GLY A 142 -12.70 17.63 10.36
CA GLY A 142 -12.03 18.51 9.38
C GLY A 142 -10.95 17.84 8.53
N TYR A 143 -10.91 16.51 8.49
CA TYR A 143 -10.03 15.77 7.59
C TYR A 143 -10.66 15.62 6.21
N THR A 144 -9.83 15.70 5.18
CA THR A 144 -10.23 15.43 3.79
C THR A 144 -9.56 14.13 3.33
N PHE A 145 -10.36 13.23 2.75
CA PHE A 145 -9.88 11.99 2.14
C PHE A 145 -9.64 12.23 0.64
N LEU A 146 -8.43 12.00 0.20
CA LEU A 146 -8.01 12.24 -1.17
C LEU A 146 -7.40 10.96 -1.78
N PRO A 147 -7.62 10.70 -3.07
CA PRO A 147 -6.89 9.66 -3.77
C PRO A 147 -5.40 10.03 -3.87
N LEU A 148 -4.53 9.03 -3.88
CA LEU A 148 -3.13 9.23 -4.26
C LEU A 148 -3.05 9.61 -5.74
N THR A 149 -2.15 10.52 -6.07
CA THR A 149 -1.87 10.94 -7.45
C THR A 149 -0.36 10.90 -7.69
N PRO A 150 0.12 10.92 -8.94
CA PRO A 150 1.55 11.01 -9.21
C PRO A 150 2.25 12.26 -8.63
N THR A 151 1.49 13.29 -8.27
CA THR A 151 2.01 14.51 -7.62
C THR A 151 1.90 14.48 -6.09
N THR A 152 1.30 13.44 -5.53
CA THR A 152 1.23 13.26 -4.07
C THR A 152 2.63 13.00 -3.51
N LYS A 153 2.97 13.72 -2.43
CA LYS A 153 4.20 13.40 -1.68
C LYS A 153 4.04 12.04 -1.01
N MET A 154 4.70 11.03 -1.58
CA MET A 154 4.63 9.66 -1.08
C MET A 154 5.28 9.51 0.30
N VAL A 155 4.75 8.60 1.10
CA VAL A 155 5.37 8.16 2.35
C VAL A 155 6.30 7.01 2.03
N HIS A 156 7.55 7.13 2.41
CA HIS A 156 8.57 6.10 2.23
C HIS A 156 9.11 5.65 3.58
N HIS A 157 9.15 4.35 3.81
CA HIS A 157 9.85 3.77 4.94
C HIS A 157 11.36 3.73 4.67
N LYS A 158 12.15 3.70 5.74
CA LYS A 158 13.58 3.39 5.63
C LYS A 158 13.73 1.97 5.12
N VAL A 159 14.50 1.80 4.05
CA VAL A 159 14.82 0.47 3.50
C VAL A 159 15.78 -0.25 4.45
N ASN A 160 15.47 -1.51 4.80
CA ASN A 160 16.23 -2.32 5.75
C ASN A 160 16.89 -3.56 5.12
N ASN A 161 16.68 -3.82 3.82
CA ASN A 161 17.26 -4.94 3.10
C ASN A 161 17.72 -4.53 1.69
#